data_4b3fa689fb869d68cf52ce0f1c9f1bff
#
_entry.id   4b3fa689fb869d68cf52ce0f1c9f1bff
#
_cell.length_a   1.000
_cell.length_b   1.000
_cell.length_c   1.000
_cell.angle_alpha   90.00
_cell.angle_beta   90.00
_cell.angle_gamma   90.00
#
_symmetry.space_group_name_H-M   'P 1'
#
loop_
_entity.id
_entity.type
_entity.pdbx_description
1 polymer ?
#
loop_
_entity_poly.entity_id
_entity_poly.type
_entity_poly.pdbx_seq_one_letter_code
_entity_poly.pdbx_strand_id
1 'polypeptide(L)'
;RDEARHVTFGINYLEDFIKTLSPEEVQERAEFAYEACVISRERLINTKAEQKYLKMSPEEAREFQMSTASFALFRNFLFSRVIPNLSRIGLLTEEIRPKFEALGLLEYEHAPDDFECDWAELQKPLESFDEIPEAV
;
A
#
# COMPACT_ATOMS: atom_id res chain seq x y z
N ARG A 1 -10.53 15.05 -4.21
CA ARG A 1 -11.05 15.01 -5.60
C ARG A 1 -9.97 15.28 -6.65
N ASP A 2 -9.12 16.28 -6.43
CA ASP A 2 -8.05 16.61 -7.40
C ASP A 2 -6.92 15.59 -7.36
N GLU A 3 -6.51 15.12 -6.19
CA GLU A 3 -5.47 14.10 -6.02
C GLU A 3 -5.83 12.78 -6.74
N ALA A 4 -7.08 12.32 -6.63
CA ALA A 4 -7.54 11.13 -7.32
C ALA A 4 -7.40 11.24 -8.85
N ARG A 5 -7.66 12.42 -9.42
CA ARG A 5 -7.48 12.67 -10.86
C ARG A 5 -6.02 12.64 -11.27
N HIS A 6 -5.12 13.16 -10.42
CA HIS A 6 -3.68 13.12 -10.67
C HIS A 6 -3.15 11.68 -10.66
N VAL A 7 -3.58 10.88 -9.68
CA VAL A 7 -3.24 9.45 -9.62
C VAL A 7 -3.75 8.72 -10.86
N THR A 8 -5.03 8.88 -11.20
CA THR A 8 -5.64 8.26 -12.38
C THR A 8 -4.89 8.62 -13.67
N PHE A 9 -4.56 9.91 -13.86
CA PHE A 9 -3.78 10.35 -15.01
C PHE A 9 -2.40 9.71 -15.05
N GLY A 10 -1.71 9.68 -13.89
CA GLY A 10 -0.39 9.05 -13.76
C GLY A 10 -0.41 7.56 -14.10
N ILE A 11 -1.39 6.83 -13.61
CA ILE A 11 -1.56 5.39 -13.87
C ILE A 11 -1.80 5.13 -15.35
N ASN A 12 -2.71 5.86 -16.01
CA ASN A 12 -2.96 5.72 -17.45
C ASN A 12 -1.69 5.99 -18.27
N TYR A 13 -0.96 7.05 -17.93
CA TYR A 13 0.29 7.38 -18.61
C TYR A 13 1.33 6.27 -18.44
N LEU A 14 1.49 5.77 -17.21
CA LEU A 14 2.45 4.69 -16.91
C LEU A 14 2.06 3.37 -17.59
N GLU A 15 0.78 3.03 -17.64
CA GLU A 15 0.31 1.83 -18.34
C GLU A 15 0.74 1.81 -19.80
N ASP A 16 0.61 2.95 -20.50
CA ASP A 16 1.05 3.04 -21.90
C ASP A 16 2.58 3.12 -22.00
N PHE A 17 3.23 3.83 -21.11
CA PHE A 17 4.69 3.98 -21.11
C PHE A 17 5.40 2.64 -20.84
N ILE A 18 4.98 1.87 -19.86
CA ILE A 18 5.58 0.56 -19.52
C ILE A 18 5.53 -0.41 -20.71
N LYS A 19 4.48 -0.38 -21.52
CA LYS A 19 4.37 -1.20 -22.75
C LYS A 19 5.46 -0.88 -23.79
N THR A 20 6.12 0.25 -23.70
CA THR A 20 7.20 0.66 -24.64
C THR A 20 8.59 0.22 -24.17
N LEU A 21 8.73 -0.26 -22.93
CA LEU A 21 9.99 -0.64 -22.32
C LEU A 21 10.41 -2.07 -22.70
N SER A 22 11.71 -2.34 -22.64
CA SER A 22 12.23 -3.70 -22.73
C SER A 22 11.89 -4.50 -21.46
N PRO A 23 11.89 -5.85 -21.50
CA PRO A 23 11.67 -6.68 -20.31
C PRO A 23 12.64 -6.34 -19.16
N GLU A 24 13.90 -6.04 -19.47
CA GLU A 24 14.92 -5.67 -18.48
C GLU A 24 14.59 -4.32 -17.82
N GLU A 25 14.13 -3.35 -18.60
CA GLU A 25 13.71 -2.05 -18.08
C GLU A 25 12.44 -2.17 -17.21
N VAL A 26 11.49 -3.02 -17.61
CA VAL A 26 10.28 -3.31 -16.80
C VAL A 26 10.70 -3.93 -15.47
N GLN A 27 11.62 -4.90 -15.49
CA GLN A 27 12.09 -5.53 -14.25
C GLN A 27 12.82 -4.54 -13.33
N GLU A 28 13.64 -3.65 -13.88
CA GLU A 28 14.27 -2.57 -13.09
C GLU A 28 13.23 -1.68 -12.40
N ARG A 29 12.15 -1.32 -13.08
CA ARG A 29 11.04 -0.54 -12.51
C ARG A 29 10.25 -1.32 -11.46
N ALA A 30 10.07 -2.62 -11.66
CA ALA A 30 9.44 -3.51 -10.69
C ALA A 30 10.25 -3.61 -9.39
N GLU A 31 11.58 -3.74 -9.48
CA GLU A 31 12.48 -3.70 -8.32
C GLU A 31 12.40 -2.36 -7.58
N PHE A 32 12.43 -1.25 -8.30
CA PHE A 32 12.26 0.08 -7.69
C PHE A 32 10.92 0.22 -6.97
N ALA A 33 9.82 -0.25 -7.58
CA ALA A 33 8.49 -0.22 -6.96
C ALA A 33 8.46 -1.09 -5.69
N TYR A 34 9.10 -2.26 -5.70
CA TYR A 34 9.25 -3.10 -4.53
C TYR A 34 10.00 -2.39 -3.40
N GLU A 35 11.16 -1.79 -3.69
CA GLU A 35 11.92 -1.02 -2.70
C GLU A 35 11.11 0.12 -2.11
N ALA A 36 10.34 0.83 -2.94
CA ALA A 36 9.44 1.88 -2.47
C ALA A 36 8.36 1.35 -1.52
N CYS A 37 7.81 0.16 -1.78
CA CYS A 37 6.85 -0.49 -0.88
C CYS A 37 7.50 -0.91 0.45
N VAL A 38 8.72 -1.45 0.42
CA VAL A 38 9.48 -1.78 1.65
C VAL A 38 9.70 -0.53 2.49
N ILE A 39 10.20 0.55 1.88
CA ILE A 39 10.44 1.82 2.59
C ILE A 39 9.12 2.40 3.14
N SER A 40 8.05 2.35 2.38
CA SER A 40 6.74 2.83 2.80
C SER A 40 6.22 2.05 4.01
N ARG A 41 6.32 0.72 3.97
CA ARG A 41 5.94 -0.16 5.09
C ARG A 41 6.73 0.18 6.37
N GLU A 42 8.05 0.39 6.27
CA GLU A 42 8.89 0.73 7.40
C GLU A 42 8.59 2.13 7.95
N ARG A 43 8.27 3.11 7.10
CA ARG A 43 7.92 4.47 7.50
C ARG A 43 6.60 4.58 8.24
N LEU A 44 5.69 3.61 8.10
CA LEU A 44 4.46 3.54 8.88
C LEU A 44 4.74 3.27 10.37
N ILE A 45 5.93 2.74 10.69
CA ILE A 45 6.33 2.39 12.05
C ILE A 45 7.15 3.53 12.63
N ASN A 46 6.55 4.27 13.57
CA ASN A 46 7.23 5.36 14.28
C ASN A 46 7.09 5.17 15.79
N THR A 47 8.01 4.45 16.37
CA THR A 47 8.01 3.98 17.76
C THR A 47 8.61 4.97 18.77
N LYS A 48 8.86 6.22 18.36
CA LYS A 48 9.51 7.23 19.24
C LYS A 48 8.69 7.55 20.48
N ALA A 49 7.38 7.58 20.36
CA ALA A 49 6.48 7.88 21.47
C ALA A 49 6.47 6.74 22.47
N GLU A 50 6.33 5.51 22.02
CA GLU A 50 6.31 4.29 22.83
C GLU A 50 7.63 4.13 23.61
N GLN A 51 8.76 4.31 22.94
CA GLN A 51 10.08 4.27 23.59
C GLN A 51 10.23 5.36 24.65
N LYS A 52 9.80 6.59 24.34
CA LYS A 52 9.98 7.73 25.23
C LYS A 52 9.06 7.70 26.46
N TYR A 53 7.77 7.44 26.22
CA TYR A 53 6.75 7.60 27.28
C TYR A 53 6.37 6.28 27.95
N LEU A 54 6.37 5.16 27.20
CA LEU A 54 6.06 3.84 27.74
C LEU A 54 7.31 3.07 28.18
N LYS A 55 8.51 3.62 27.90
CA LYS A 55 9.82 3.02 28.25
C LYS A 55 10.04 1.63 27.62
N MET A 56 9.40 1.39 26.47
CA MET A 56 9.58 0.16 25.70
C MET A 56 10.95 0.15 25.00
N SER A 57 11.53 -1.04 24.83
CA SER A 57 12.66 -1.22 23.90
C SER A 57 12.21 -0.94 22.47
N PRO A 58 13.14 -0.71 21.52
CA PRO A 58 12.78 -0.53 20.11
C PRO A 58 11.97 -1.69 19.52
N GLU A 59 12.31 -2.93 19.90
CA GLU A 59 11.67 -4.15 19.46
C GLU A 59 10.24 -4.26 20.00
N GLU A 60 10.07 -4.09 21.33
CA GLU A 60 8.74 -4.11 21.98
C GLU A 60 7.83 -3.01 21.42
N ALA A 61 8.36 -1.80 21.20
CA ALA A 61 7.60 -0.68 20.67
C ALA A 61 7.17 -0.95 19.22
N ARG A 62 8.01 -1.63 18.41
CA ARG A 62 7.68 -2.04 17.07
C ARG A 62 6.55 -3.09 17.04
N GLU A 63 6.68 -4.14 17.83
CA GLU A 63 5.67 -5.19 17.95
C GLU A 63 4.33 -4.61 18.44
N PHE A 64 4.37 -3.76 19.46
CA PHE A 64 3.19 -3.08 19.97
C PHE A 64 2.50 -2.27 18.87
N GLN A 65 3.23 -1.44 18.14
CA GLN A 65 2.65 -0.61 17.09
C GLN A 65 2.06 -1.46 15.95
N MET A 66 2.77 -2.53 15.54
CA MET A 66 2.29 -3.44 14.49
C MET A 66 1.04 -4.22 14.88
N SER A 67 0.80 -4.43 16.18
CA SER A 67 -0.40 -5.09 16.70
C SER A 67 -1.63 -4.18 16.79
N THR A 68 -1.47 -2.87 16.57
CA THR A 68 -2.59 -1.93 16.71
C THR A 68 -3.55 -1.97 15.51
N ALA A 69 -4.85 -1.81 15.78
CA ALA A 69 -5.86 -1.71 14.72
C ALA A 69 -5.61 -0.53 13.78
N SER A 70 -5.10 0.59 14.30
CA SER A 70 -4.75 1.76 13.48
C SER A 70 -3.63 1.48 12.49
N PHE A 71 -2.61 0.70 12.88
CA PHE A 71 -1.55 0.27 11.96
C PHE A 71 -2.11 -0.64 10.85
N ALA A 72 -2.93 -1.63 11.23
CA ALA A 72 -3.56 -2.52 10.27
C ALA A 72 -4.44 -1.75 9.27
N LEU A 73 -5.28 -0.83 9.77
CA LEU A 73 -6.15 0.02 8.95
C LEU A 73 -5.35 0.86 7.96
N PHE A 74 -4.27 1.52 8.42
CA PHE A 74 -3.45 2.37 7.56
C PHE A 74 -2.67 1.57 6.52
N ARG A 75 -2.13 0.41 6.91
CA ARG A 75 -1.49 -0.55 6.00
C ARG A 75 -2.47 -0.98 4.90
N ASN A 76 -3.67 -1.41 5.30
CA ASN A 76 -4.71 -1.83 4.36
C ASN A 76 -5.09 -0.68 3.41
N PHE A 77 -5.31 0.52 3.94
CA PHE A 77 -5.64 1.70 3.13
C PHE A 77 -4.56 2.01 2.08
N LEU A 78 -3.28 1.98 2.48
CA LEU A 78 -2.17 2.27 1.57
C LEU A 78 -2.03 1.19 0.49
N PHE A 79 -1.90 -0.08 0.90
CA PHE A 79 -1.53 -1.14 -0.05
C PHE A 79 -2.69 -1.63 -0.89
N SER A 80 -3.95 -1.49 -0.43
CA SER A 80 -5.13 -1.71 -1.27
C SER A 80 -5.25 -0.71 -2.43
N ARG A 81 -4.44 0.34 -2.45
CA ARG A 81 -4.35 1.27 -3.58
C ARG A 81 -3.08 1.06 -4.41
N VAL A 82 -1.96 0.83 -3.74
CA VAL A 82 -0.67 0.71 -4.42
C VAL A 82 -0.60 -0.59 -5.24
N ILE A 83 -0.95 -1.73 -4.64
CA ILE A 83 -0.72 -3.04 -5.27
C ILE A 83 -1.59 -3.28 -6.51
N PRO A 84 -2.91 -3.00 -6.51
CA PRO A 84 -3.71 -3.12 -7.74
C PRO A 84 -3.18 -2.24 -8.88
N ASN A 85 -2.74 -1.03 -8.56
CA ASN A 85 -2.18 -0.13 -9.56
C ASN A 85 -0.85 -0.66 -10.13
N LEU A 86 0.04 -1.24 -9.29
CA LEU A 86 1.26 -1.92 -9.76
C LEU A 86 0.95 -3.13 -10.66
N SER A 87 -0.09 -3.90 -10.30
CA SER A 87 -0.57 -5.02 -11.13
C SER A 87 -1.05 -4.52 -12.49
N ARG A 88 -1.91 -3.48 -12.50
CA ARG A 88 -2.48 -2.88 -13.70
C ARG A 88 -1.43 -2.37 -14.68
N ILE A 89 -0.41 -1.66 -14.19
CA ILE A 89 0.66 -1.13 -15.05
C ILE A 89 1.73 -2.17 -15.42
N GLY A 90 1.58 -3.43 -14.97
CA GLY A 90 2.47 -4.54 -15.35
C GLY A 90 3.78 -4.61 -14.56
N LEU A 91 3.87 -3.97 -13.38
CA LEU A 91 5.07 -4.01 -12.52
C LEU A 91 5.06 -5.13 -11.47
N LEU A 92 4.00 -5.94 -11.38
CA LEU A 92 4.03 -7.20 -10.64
C LEU A 92 4.48 -8.35 -11.54
N THR A 93 5.74 -8.28 -12.01
CA THR A 93 6.34 -9.30 -12.86
C THR A 93 6.45 -10.64 -12.15
N GLU A 94 6.59 -11.74 -12.89
CA GLU A 94 6.77 -13.08 -12.30
C GLU A 94 7.99 -13.15 -11.37
N GLU A 95 9.06 -12.43 -11.70
CA GLU A 95 10.31 -12.40 -10.91
C GLU A 95 10.16 -11.63 -9.60
N ILE A 96 9.34 -10.56 -9.56
CA ILE A 96 9.16 -9.73 -8.36
C ILE A 96 8.08 -10.27 -7.41
N ARG A 97 7.10 -11.03 -7.93
CA ARG A 97 5.96 -11.56 -7.14
C ARG A 97 6.37 -12.26 -5.85
N PRO A 98 7.38 -13.18 -5.84
CA PRO A 98 7.77 -13.84 -4.59
C PRO A 98 8.24 -12.86 -3.51
N LYS A 99 8.83 -11.73 -3.89
CA LYS A 99 9.26 -10.68 -2.94
C LYS A 99 8.06 -9.96 -2.33
N PHE A 100 7.04 -9.62 -3.14
CA PHE A 100 5.79 -9.04 -2.65
C PHE A 100 4.98 -10.01 -1.78
N GLU A 101 5.00 -11.30 -2.11
CA GLU A 101 4.37 -12.36 -1.31
C GLU A 101 5.02 -12.47 0.07
N ALA A 102 6.36 -12.46 0.14
CA ALA A 102 7.10 -12.49 1.41
C ALA A 102 6.81 -11.26 2.31
N LEU A 103 6.40 -10.13 1.73
CA LEU A 103 5.94 -8.95 2.47
C LEU A 103 4.46 -9.05 2.90
N GLY A 104 3.71 -10.07 2.43
CA GLY A 104 2.27 -10.18 2.62
C GLY A 104 1.49 -9.09 1.89
N LEU A 105 1.97 -8.64 0.72
CA LEU A 105 1.34 -7.55 -0.03
C LEU A 105 0.52 -8.03 -1.23
N LEU A 106 0.71 -9.27 -1.70
CA LEU A 106 -0.11 -9.80 -2.81
C LEU A 106 -1.57 -10.02 -2.43
N GLU A 107 -1.90 -10.07 -1.14
CA GLU A 107 -3.29 -10.10 -0.67
C GLU A 107 -4.13 -8.93 -1.19
N TYR A 108 -3.49 -7.80 -1.53
CA TYR A 108 -4.15 -6.60 -2.04
C TYR A 108 -4.27 -6.56 -3.58
N GLU A 109 -3.71 -7.53 -4.30
CA GLU A 109 -3.65 -7.47 -5.78
C GLU A 109 -5.02 -7.33 -6.45
N HIS A 110 -6.04 -7.94 -5.85
CA HIS A 110 -7.41 -7.93 -6.37
C HIS A 110 -8.33 -6.95 -5.63
N ALA A 111 -7.77 -6.06 -4.82
CA ALA A 111 -8.55 -4.95 -4.28
C ALA A 111 -8.97 -4.01 -5.42
N PRO A 112 -10.14 -3.33 -5.31
CA PRO A 112 -10.57 -2.38 -6.33
C PRO A 112 -9.49 -1.34 -6.59
N ASP A 113 -9.08 -1.17 -7.84
CA ASP A 113 -8.12 -0.15 -8.22
C ASP A 113 -8.76 1.26 -8.18
N ASP A 114 -7.97 2.31 -8.46
CA ASP A 114 -8.47 3.68 -8.39
C ASP A 114 -9.54 4.01 -9.44
N PHE A 115 -9.70 3.16 -10.48
CA PHE A 115 -10.75 3.30 -11.49
C PHE A 115 -12.05 2.60 -11.08
N GLU A 116 -11.95 1.51 -10.33
CA GLU A 116 -13.08 0.73 -9.84
C GLU A 116 -13.64 1.27 -8.52
N CYS A 117 -12.88 2.14 -7.85
CA CYS A 117 -13.25 2.66 -6.56
C CYS A 117 -14.42 3.66 -6.66
N ASP A 118 -15.51 3.40 -5.96
CA ASP A 118 -16.58 4.39 -5.77
C ASP A 118 -16.16 5.47 -4.77
N TRP A 119 -15.52 6.51 -5.30
CA TRP A 119 -15.09 7.67 -4.51
C TRP A 119 -16.24 8.40 -3.81
N ALA A 120 -17.47 8.30 -4.32
CA ALA A 120 -18.64 8.90 -3.70
C ALA A 120 -19.05 8.12 -2.43
N GLU A 121 -18.91 6.80 -2.46
CA GLU A 121 -19.14 5.94 -1.30
C GLU A 121 -18.14 6.21 -0.18
N LEU A 122 -16.84 6.31 -0.52
CA LEU A 122 -15.77 6.61 0.44
C LEU A 122 -15.85 8.01 1.08
N GLN A 123 -16.62 8.91 0.48
CA GLN A 123 -16.82 10.27 1.02
C GLN A 123 -18.06 10.38 1.93
N LYS A 124 -18.83 9.31 2.08
CA LYS A 124 -19.92 9.31 3.06
C LYS A 124 -19.35 9.45 4.47
N PRO A 125 -19.91 10.32 5.31
CA PRO A 125 -19.54 10.36 6.72
C PRO A 125 -19.75 8.97 7.34
N LEU A 126 -18.82 8.52 8.14
CA LEU A 126 -19.04 7.34 8.98
C LEU A 126 -20.24 7.64 9.89
N GLU A 127 -21.32 6.91 9.72
CA GLU A 127 -22.56 7.15 10.49
C GLU A 127 -22.42 6.80 11.97
N SER A 128 -21.43 5.93 12.31
CA SER A 128 -20.99 5.72 13.69
C SER A 128 -19.55 5.20 13.74
N PHE A 129 -18.82 5.50 14.83
CA PHE A 129 -17.51 4.91 15.11
C PHE A 129 -17.60 3.41 15.45
N ASP A 130 -18.79 2.89 15.68
CA ASP A 130 -19.06 1.49 16.05
C ASP A 130 -19.03 0.54 14.84
N GLU A 131 -18.97 1.07 13.62
CA GLU A 131 -18.91 0.29 12.36
C GLU A 131 -17.49 -0.03 11.88
N ILE A 132 -16.46 0.29 12.66
CA ILE A 132 -15.09 -0.15 12.35
C ILE A 132 -15.05 -1.66 12.62
N PRO A 133 -14.84 -2.51 11.59
CA PRO A 133 -14.75 -3.94 11.81
C PRO A 133 -13.62 -4.23 12.78
N GLU A 134 -13.89 -5.03 13.80
CA GLU A 134 -12.82 -5.57 14.64
C GLU A 134 -11.82 -6.26 13.70
N ALA A 135 -10.55 -5.86 13.82
CA ALA A 135 -9.49 -6.42 13.01
C ALA A 135 -9.42 -7.94 13.23
N VAL A 136 -9.65 -8.70 12.17
CA VAL A 136 -9.47 -10.15 12.13
C VAL A 136 -8.00 -10.47 12.03
#